data_baf06b98695004f99a99cb034e0f6f28
#
_entry.id   baf06b98695004f99a99cb034e0f6f28
#
_cell.length_a   1.000
_cell.length_b   1.000
_cell.length_c   1.000
_cell.angle_alpha   90.00
_cell.angle_beta   90.00
_cell.angle_gamma   90.00
#
_symmetry.space_group_name_H-M   'P 1'
#
loop_
_entity.id
_entity.type
_entity.pdbx_description
1 polymer ?
#
loop_
_entity_poly.entity_id
_entity_poly.type
_entity_poly.pdbx_seq_one_letter_code
_entity_poly.pdbx_strand_id
1 'polypeptide(L)'
;TYIGMDHFALAGDSLAAAKRQGRLHRNFQGYSTQRDCDLLGLGVSAISRVGATYSQNAKTLDEYADAVQHGLWPVVRGIAVTRDDLVRRSAIMAPITPCRSLATERDIRTFF
;
A
#
# COMPACT_ATOMS: atom_id res chain seq x y z
N THR A 1 -14.24 -16.86 -1.88
CA THR A 1 -14.86 -15.59 -1.43
C THR A 1 -14.28 -14.41 -2.21
N TYR A 2 -15.14 -13.60 -2.79
CA TYR A 2 -14.75 -12.35 -3.43
C TYR A 2 -14.28 -11.33 -2.39
N ILE A 3 -13.09 -10.77 -2.58
CA ILE A 3 -12.51 -9.77 -1.68
C ILE A 3 -12.80 -8.36 -2.18
N GLY A 4 -12.44 -8.07 -3.40
CA GLY A 4 -12.66 -6.78 -4.04
C GLY A 4 -11.92 -6.71 -5.38
N MET A 5 -12.37 -5.86 -6.28
CA MET A 5 -11.85 -5.76 -7.65
C MET A 5 -11.78 -7.15 -8.30
N ASP A 6 -10.62 -7.65 -8.61
CA ASP A 6 -10.37 -8.98 -9.19
C ASP A 6 -9.69 -9.96 -8.22
N HIS A 7 -9.76 -9.66 -6.91
CA HIS A 7 -9.14 -10.46 -5.86
C HIS A 7 -10.14 -11.42 -5.22
N PHE A 8 -9.72 -12.68 -5.04
CA PHE A 8 -10.48 -13.74 -4.40
C PHE A 8 -9.61 -14.44 -3.35
N ALA A 9 -10.23 -14.92 -2.29
CA ALA A 9 -9.57 -15.68 -1.24
C ALA A 9 -10.40 -16.88 -0.83
N LEU A 10 -9.77 -17.88 -0.26
CA LEU A 10 -10.47 -19.00 0.38
C LEU A 10 -11.31 -18.49 1.56
N ALA A 11 -12.41 -19.18 1.84
CA ALA A 11 -13.34 -18.75 2.90
C ALA A 11 -12.70 -18.70 4.30
N GLY A 12 -11.69 -19.54 4.54
CA GLY A 12 -10.92 -19.57 5.79
C GLY A 12 -9.69 -18.66 5.82
N ASP A 13 -9.44 -17.92 4.74
CA ASP A 13 -8.28 -17.01 4.66
C ASP A 13 -8.45 -15.78 5.56
N SER A 14 -7.34 -15.25 6.05
CA SER A 14 -7.31 -14.05 6.89
C SER A 14 -7.89 -12.82 6.18
N LEU A 15 -7.73 -12.71 4.86
CA LEU A 15 -8.35 -11.64 4.07
C LEU A 15 -9.87 -11.75 4.05
N ALA A 16 -10.42 -12.96 3.91
CA ALA A 16 -11.85 -13.19 3.97
C ALA A 16 -12.43 -12.85 5.35
N ALA A 17 -11.72 -13.23 6.41
CA ALA A 17 -12.07 -12.87 7.78
C ALA A 17 -12.03 -11.36 8.00
N ALA A 18 -10.98 -10.69 7.53
CA ALA A 18 -10.84 -9.23 7.63
C ALA A 18 -11.95 -8.50 6.87
N LYS A 19 -12.36 -9.01 5.70
CA LYS A 19 -13.50 -8.46 4.96
C LYS A 19 -14.79 -8.55 5.77
N ARG A 20 -15.10 -9.71 6.33
CA ARG A 20 -16.31 -9.91 7.16
C ARG A 20 -16.33 -9.00 8.38
N GLN A 21 -15.16 -8.70 8.96
CA GLN A 21 -15.00 -7.90 10.16
C GLN A 21 -14.81 -6.40 9.87
N GLY A 22 -14.86 -5.99 8.63
CA GLY A 22 -14.64 -4.60 8.25
C GLY A 22 -13.21 -4.08 8.47
N ARG A 23 -12.23 -4.95 8.51
CA ARG A 23 -10.81 -4.63 8.76
C ARG A 23 -9.89 -4.77 7.54
N LEU A 24 -10.50 -4.97 6.38
CA LEU A 24 -9.75 -5.09 5.14
C LEU A 24 -9.09 -3.75 4.78
N HIS A 25 -7.83 -3.80 4.41
CA HIS A 25 -7.07 -2.63 3.95
C HIS A 25 -6.50 -2.89 2.54
N ARG A 26 -6.33 -1.83 1.77
CA ARG A 26 -5.67 -1.89 0.46
C ARG A 26 -4.49 -0.92 0.42
N ASN A 27 -3.37 -1.41 -0.08
CA ASN A 27 -2.23 -0.58 -0.47
C ASN A 27 -2.02 -0.63 -1.99
N PHE A 28 -0.94 -0.06 -2.49
CA PHE A 28 -0.63 -0.04 -3.93
C PHE A 28 -0.32 -1.44 -4.51
N GLN A 29 -0.03 -2.43 -3.68
CA GLN A 29 0.21 -3.81 -4.12
C GLN A 29 -1.05 -4.68 -4.09
N GLY A 30 -2.04 -4.36 -3.28
CA GLY A 30 -3.26 -5.13 -3.16
C GLY A 30 -3.91 -5.07 -1.80
N TYR A 31 -4.75 -6.04 -1.51
CA TYR A 31 -5.45 -6.13 -0.23
C TYR A 31 -4.57 -6.75 0.86
N SER A 32 -4.69 -6.25 2.07
CA SER A 32 -3.91 -6.66 3.22
C SER A 32 -4.75 -6.59 4.49
N THR A 33 -4.36 -7.37 5.49
CA THR A 33 -4.87 -7.26 6.86
C THR A 33 -4.09 -6.26 7.70
N GLN A 34 -2.97 -5.76 7.18
CA GLN A 34 -2.07 -4.83 7.87
C GLN A 34 -2.38 -3.39 7.47
N ARG A 35 -2.95 -2.65 8.40
CA ARG A 35 -3.24 -1.22 8.21
C ARG A 35 -2.07 -0.39 8.72
N ASP A 36 -1.76 0.68 8.00
CA ASP A 36 -0.80 1.71 8.42
C ASP A 36 0.63 1.22 8.73
N CYS A 37 0.98 0.04 8.24
CA CYS A 37 2.34 -0.48 8.34
C CYS A 37 3.24 0.10 7.25
N ASP A 38 4.51 0.27 7.58
CA ASP A 38 5.53 0.48 6.58
C ASP A 38 5.66 -0.77 5.70
N LEU A 39 5.95 -0.57 4.43
CA LEU A 39 6.12 -1.65 3.47
C LEU A 39 7.53 -1.58 2.90
N LEU A 40 8.32 -2.62 3.14
CA LEU A 40 9.64 -2.77 2.54
C LEU A 40 9.58 -3.77 1.39
N GLY A 41 9.77 -3.27 0.17
CA GLY A 41 9.78 -4.09 -1.03
C GLY A 41 11.14 -4.73 -1.26
N LEU A 42 11.16 -6.04 -1.42
CA LEU A 42 12.37 -6.81 -1.74
C LEU A 42 12.34 -7.22 -3.21
N GLY A 43 13.49 -7.17 -3.84
CA GLY A 43 13.66 -7.59 -5.22
C GLY A 43 13.72 -6.45 -6.24
N VAL A 44 13.88 -6.86 -7.49
CA VAL A 44 13.96 -5.97 -8.65
C VAL A 44 12.68 -5.17 -8.81
N SER A 45 12.81 -3.88 -9.06
CA SER A 45 11.70 -2.93 -9.27
C SER A 45 10.72 -2.78 -8.10
N ALA A 46 10.95 -3.43 -6.97
CA ALA A 46 10.05 -3.37 -5.82
C ALA A 46 9.91 -1.95 -5.28
N ILE A 47 8.70 -1.62 -4.89
CA ILE A 47 8.36 -0.31 -4.33
C ILE A 47 8.18 -0.45 -2.83
N SER A 48 8.81 0.44 -2.08
CA SER A 48 8.70 0.56 -0.63
C SER A 48 7.94 1.82 -0.25
N ARG A 49 7.25 1.76 0.87
CA ARG A 49 6.66 2.92 1.54
C ARG A 49 7.06 2.89 3.01
N VAL A 50 7.91 3.80 3.40
CA VAL A 50 8.38 3.95 4.79
C VAL A 50 8.08 5.38 5.25
N GLY A 51 7.20 5.52 6.24
CA GLY A 51 6.72 6.82 6.69
C GLY A 51 6.07 7.62 5.55
N ALA A 52 6.56 8.82 5.31
CA ALA A 52 6.09 9.72 4.26
C ALA A 52 6.93 9.62 2.97
N THR A 53 7.63 8.51 2.76
CA THR A 53 8.53 8.33 1.62
C THR A 53 8.18 7.08 0.84
N TYR A 54 8.13 7.20 -0.48
CA TYR A 54 8.11 6.08 -1.41
C TYR A 54 9.47 5.93 -2.06
N SER A 55 9.92 4.71 -2.26
CA SER A 55 11.18 4.42 -2.96
C SER A 55 11.00 3.22 -3.89
N GLN A 56 11.81 3.16 -4.93
CA GLN A 56 11.79 2.04 -5.87
C GLN A 56 13.20 1.51 -6.08
N ASN A 57 13.33 0.19 -6.04
CA ASN A 57 14.56 -0.52 -6.33
C ASN A 57 14.89 -0.49 -7.83
N ALA A 58 16.13 -0.81 -8.15
CA ALA A 58 16.64 -0.94 -9.51
C ALA A 58 15.73 -1.82 -10.35
N LYS A 59 15.51 -1.43 -11.59
CA LYS A 59 14.56 -2.08 -12.50
C LYS A 59 15.15 -3.27 -13.25
N THR A 60 16.46 -3.40 -13.25
CA THR A 60 17.17 -4.52 -13.87
C THR A 60 17.80 -5.41 -12.83
N LEU A 61 17.87 -6.72 -13.12
CA LEU A 61 18.46 -7.69 -12.23
C LEU A 61 19.95 -7.40 -11.98
N ASP A 62 20.67 -6.99 -13.01
CA ASP A 62 22.11 -6.71 -12.93
C ASP A 62 22.41 -5.54 -11.99
N GLU A 63 21.70 -4.44 -12.12
CA GLU A 63 21.84 -3.27 -11.23
C GLU A 63 21.44 -3.60 -9.79
N TYR A 64 20.37 -4.35 -9.62
CA TYR A 64 19.91 -4.78 -8.29
C TYR A 64 20.96 -5.68 -7.61
N ALA A 65 21.42 -6.71 -8.31
CA ALA A 65 22.41 -7.66 -7.78
C ALA A 65 23.75 -6.98 -7.47
N ASP A 66 24.21 -6.08 -8.33
CA ASP A 66 25.43 -5.31 -8.12
C ASP A 66 25.36 -4.48 -6.85
N ALA A 67 24.29 -3.73 -6.65
CA ALA A 67 24.08 -2.94 -5.43
C ALA A 67 24.08 -3.81 -4.16
N VAL A 68 23.35 -4.91 -4.18
CA VAL A 68 23.25 -5.82 -3.04
C VAL A 68 24.59 -6.48 -2.73
N GLN A 69 25.35 -6.89 -3.75
CA GLN A 69 26.69 -7.48 -3.57
C GLN A 69 27.69 -6.50 -2.94
N HIS A 70 27.54 -5.20 -3.19
CA HIS A 70 28.35 -4.16 -2.57
C HIS A 70 27.82 -3.67 -1.22
N GLY A 71 26.78 -4.31 -0.67
CA GLY A 71 26.18 -3.91 0.60
C GLY A 71 25.42 -2.58 0.54
N LEU A 72 25.01 -2.14 -0.65
CA LEU A 72 24.27 -0.90 -0.87
C LEU A 72 22.77 -1.19 -0.99
N TRP A 73 21.97 -0.22 -0.60
CA TRP A 73 20.53 -0.25 -0.89
C TRP A 73 20.30 -0.11 -2.39
N PRO A 74 19.56 -1.03 -3.01
CA PRO A 74 19.35 -1.02 -4.46
C PRO A 74 18.30 0.02 -4.92
N VAL A 75 18.09 1.06 -4.15
CA VAL A 75 17.11 2.12 -4.42
C VAL A 75 17.67 3.06 -5.48
N VAL A 76 16.92 3.27 -6.56
CA VAL A 76 17.33 4.16 -7.67
C VAL A 76 16.53 5.45 -7.72
N ARG A 77 15.36 5.50 -7.10
CA ARG A 77 14.56 6.71 -7.01
C ARG A 77 13.62 6.69 -5.80
N GLY A 78 13.21 7.84 -5.37
CA GLY A 78 12.26 8.01 -4.29
C GLY A 78 11.54 9.34 -4.38
N ILE A 79 10.46 9.45 -3.62
CA ILE A 79 9.69 10.68 -3.48
C ILE A 79 9.24 10.83 -2.03
N ALA A 80 9.40 12.04 -1.50
CA ALA A 80 8.79 12.42 -0.23
C ALA A 80 7.36 12.90 -0.50
N VAL A 81 6.43 12.37 0.26
CA VAL A 81 5.00 12.69 0.15
C VAL A 81 4.72 14.01 0.87
N THR A 82 4.08 14.92 0.17
CA THR A 82 3.64 16.19 0.73
C THR A 82 2.33 16.04 1.50
N ARG A 83 1.94 17.06 2.27
CA ARG A 83 0.65 17.08 2.96
C ARG A 83 -0.53 16.96 1.97
N ASP A 84 -0.43 17.63 0.82
CA ASP A 84 -1.44 17.55 -0.24
C ASP A 84 -1.56 16.14 -0.80
N ASP A 85 -0.44 15.46 -1.02
CA ASP A 85 -0.42 14.07 -1.47
C ASP A 85 -1.08 13.13 -0.46
N LEU A 86 -0.90 13.36 0.84
CA LEU A 86 -1.56 12.57 1.90
C LEU A 86 -3.09 12.76 1.87
N VAL A 87 -3.56 13.97 1.65
CA VAL A 87 -5.00 14.26 1.50
C VAL A 87 -5.56 13.54 0.27
N ARG A 88 -4.89 13.64 -0.87
CA ARG A 88 -5.28 12.96 -2.10
C ARG A 88 -5.31 11.44 -1.93
N ARG A 89 -4.29 10.89 -1.25
CA ARG A 89 -4.24 9.46 -0.93
C ARG A 89 -5.44 9.04 -0.11
N SER A 90 -5.80 9.79 0.93
CA SER A 90 -6.94 9.50 1.79
C SER A 90 -8.25 9.50 0.99
N ALA A 91 -8.43 10.46 0.10
CA ALA A 91 -9.60 10.56 -0.77
C ALA A 91 -9.69 9.38 -1.76
N ILE A 92 -8.55 8.92 -2.31
CA ILE A 92 -8.50 7.78 -3.22
C ILE A 92 -8.76 6.46 -2.48
N MET A 93 -8.21 6.31 -1.28
CA MET A 93 -8.33 5.06 -0.52
C MET A 93 -9.71 4.83 0.08
N ALA A 94 -10.47 5.89 0.36
CA ALA A 94 -11.80 5.79 0.94
C ALA A 94 -12.78 4.91 0.13
N PRO A 95 -12.92 5.07 -1.21
CA PRO A 95 -13.80 4.23 -2.01
C PRO A 95 -13.24 2.84 -2.32
N ILE A 96 -11.93 2.65 -2.22
CA ILE A 96 -11.26 1.38 -2.56
C ILE A 96 -11.31 0.40 -1.40
N THR A 97 -11.46 0.89 -0.17
CA THR A 97 -11.55 0.06 1.02
C THR A 97 -13.01 -0.34 1.26
N PRO A 98 -13.42 -1.59 1.01
CA PRO A 98 -14.84 -1.98 0.95
C PRO A 98 -15.58 -1.96 2.29
N CYS A 99 -15.03 -1.39 3.31
CA CYS A 99 -15.56 -1.51 4.67
C CYS A 99 -15.75 -0.19 5.42
N ARG A 100 -15.77 0.93 4.74
CA ARG A 100 -16.42 2.12 5.30
C ARG A 100 -17.62 2.45 4.43
N SER A 101 -18.80 2.20 5.00
CA SER A 101 -19.95 3.01 4.63
C SER A 101 -19.48 4.45 4.56
N LEU A 102 -19.57 5.04 3.36
CA LEU A 102 -19.46 6.47 3.05
C LEU A 102 -18.73 7.27 4.13
N ALA A 103 -17.53 7.76 3.80
CA ALA A 103 -16.92 8.79 4.63
C ALA A 103 -18.04 9.74 5.07
N THR A 104 -18.32 9.76 6.35
CA THR A 104 -19.36 10.62 6.85
C THR A 104 -18.97 12.05 6.51
N GLU A 105 -19.93 12.90 6.26
CA GLU A 105 -19.71 14.33 5.97
C GLU A 105 -18.74 14.99 6.99
N ARG A 106 -18.61 14.41 8.18
CA ARG A 106 -17.61 14.76 9.19
C ARG A 106 -16.17 14.47 8.79
N ASP A 107 -15.90 13.33 8.13
CA ASP A 107 -14.55 12.96 7.73
C ASP A 107 -14.03 13.87 6.61
N ILE A 108 -14.92 14.31 5.73
CA ILE A 108 -14.59 15.26 4.66
C ILE A 108 -14.31 16.65 5.24
N ARG A 109 -15.06 17.10 6.25
CA ARG A 109 -14.87 18.42 6.87
C ARG A 109 -13.57 18.53 7.69
N THR A 110 -13.03 17.42 8.17
CA THR A 110 -11.77 17.40 8.91
C THR A 110 -10.54 17.56 7.99
N PHE A 111 -10.70 17.32 6.67
CA PHE A 111 -9.64 17.43 5.66
C PHE A 111 -9.68 18.73 4.83
N PHE A 112 -10.73 19.50 4.91
CA PHE A 112 -10.90 20.81 4.31
C PHE A 112 -11.04 21.90 5.39
#